data_d09be54d991cf7afe589764f8060cc7e
#
_entry.id   d09be54d991cf7afe589764f8060cc7e
#
_cell.length_a   1.000
_cell.length_b   1.000
_cell.length_c   1.000
_cell.angle_alpha   90.00
_cell.angle_beta   90.00
_cell.angle_gamma   90.00
#
_symmetry.space_group_name_H-M   'P 1'
#
loop_
_entity.id
_entity.type
_entity.pdbx_description
1 polymer ?
#
loop_
_entity_poly.entity_id
_entity_poly.type
_entity_poly.pdbx_seq_one_letter_code
_entity_poly.pdbx_strand_id
1 'polypeptide(L)'
;MKPWLKIFLFCIAACALIGFDRIIKNFAKEHLMDGQIISYFKNFFVLKYAENTGAFFSLGNELSDSVSLWIFIIVPIAFLISLLMYVIVKSKEMNWIKLLGFALILAGGMGNIIDRILYDRHVTDFMILGIHNLRTGIFNFADLFVSFVVVSLLLFYRGKKDENLKVSENQPTE
;
A
#
# COMPACT_ATOMS: atom_id res chain seq x y z
N MET A 1 13.43 -18.93 15.44
CA MET A 1 12.02 -18.91 15.88
C MET A 1 11.23 -19.93 15.08
N LYS A 2 10.23 -20.56 15.70
CA LYS A 2 9.38 -21.58 15.04
C LYS A 2 8.55 -20.95 13.90
N PRO A 3 8.39 -21.63 12.74
CA PRO A 3 7.68 -21.04 11.58
C PRO A 3 6.25 -20.61 11.87
N TRP A 4 5.52 -21.39 12.64
CA TRP A 4 4.14 -21.07 13.01
C TRP A 4 4.02 -19.76 13.78
N LEU A 5 5.03 -19.43 14.64
CA LEU A 5 5.05 -18.17 15.37
C LEU A 5 5.30 -16.97 14.44
N LYS A 6 6.13 -17.15 13.39
CA LYS A 6 6.31 -16.14 12.35
C LYS A 6 5.02 -15.84 11.60
N ILE A 7 4.28 -16.89 11.20
CA ILE A 7 2.98 -16.78 10.52
C ILE A 7 1.97 -16.11 11.43
N PHE A 8 1.89 -16.52 12.70
CA PHE A 8 0.98 -15.94 13.68
C PHE A 8 1.21 -14.43 13.85
N LEU A 9 2.47 -14.03 14.04
CA LEU A 9 2.83 -12.61 14.18
C LEU A 9 2.63 -11.82 12.88
N PHE A 10 2.86 -12.43 11.73
CA PHE A 10 2.51 -11.86 10.43
C PHE A 10 1.01 -11.59 10.32
N CYS A 11 0.16 -12.55 10.69
CA CYS A 11 -1.29 -12.37 10.67
C CYS A 11 -1.74 -11.27 11.64
N ILE A 12 -1.18 -11.24 12.86
CA ILE A 12 -1.49 -10.17 13.83
C ILE A 12 -1.11 -8.80 13.26
N ALA A 13 0.09 -8.68 12.68
CA ALA A 13 0.54 -7.42 12.08
C ALA A 13 -0.37 -6.99 10.93
N ALA A 14 -0.70 -7.91 10.02
CA ALA A 14 -1.62 -7.61 8.92
C ALA A 14 -3.01 -7.18 9.42
N CYS A 15 -3.60 -7.90 10.37
CA CYS A 15 -4.89 -7.55 10.96
C CYS A 15 -4.86 -6.18 11.67
N ALA A 16 -3.78 -5.89 12.40
CA ALA A 16 -3.62 -4.61 13.08
C ALA A 16 -3.50 -3.44 12.07
N LEU A 17 -2.76 -3.62 10.98
CA LEU A 17 -2.63 -2.62 9.91
C LEU A 17 -3.95 -2.41 9.15
N ILE A 18 -4.67 -3.48 8.84
CA ILE A 18 -6.02 -3.39 8.24
C ILE A 18 -6.97 -2.66 9.17
N GLY A 19 -6.99 -3.03 10.45
CA GLY A 19 -7.82 -2.38 11.46
C GLY A 19 -7.48 -0.89 11.61
N PHE A 20 -6.21 -0.54 11.61
CA PHE A 20 -5.75 0.85 11.64
C PHE A 20 -6.25 1.64 10.42
N ASP A 21 -6.07 1.13 9.20
CA ASP A 21 -6.57 1.77 7.98
C ASP A 21 -8.09 1.98 8.04
N ARG A 22 -8.85 0.96 8.47
CA ARG A 22 -10.31 1.05 8.63
C ARG A 22 -10.75 2.12 9.64
N ILE A 23 -10.09 2.18 10.79
CA ILE A 23 -10.40 3.17 11.83
C ILE A 23 -10.18 4.58 11.29
N ILE A 24 -9.04 4.82 10.64
CA ILE A 24 -8.72 6.15 10.12
C ILE A 24 -9.63 6.54 8.94
N LYS A 25 -9.97 5.61 8.04
CA LYS A 25 -10.93 5.85 6.96
C LYS A 25 -12.32 6.21 7.49
N ASN A 26 -12.80 5.50 8.52
CA ASN A 26 -14.07 5.83 9.17
C ASN A 26 -14.02 7.22 9.82
N PHE A 27 -12.93 7.54 10.52
CA PHE A 27 -12.72 8.85 11.10
C PHE A 27 -12.70 9.96 10.04
N ALA A 28 -12.00 9.74 8.93
CA ALA A 28 -11.97 10.68 7.82
C ALA A 28 -13.36 10.88 7.20
N LYS A 29 -14.12 9.79 7.02
CA LYS A 29 -15.50 9.85 6.54
C LYS A 29 -16.40 10.66 7.46
N GLU A 30 -16.32 10.41 8.76
CA GLU A 30 -17.14 11.11 9.77
C GLU A 30 -16.85 12.62 9.86
N HIS A 31 -15.59 13.04 9.68
CA HIS A 31 -15.16 14.42 9.93
C HIS A 31 -14.91 15.25 8.67
N LEU A 32 -14.74 14.63 7.50
CA LEU A 32 -14.39 15.34 6.27
C LEU A 32 -15.41 15.17 5.15
N MET A 33 -16.40 14.28 5.28
CA MET A 33 -17.39 14.00 4.23
C MET A 33 -18.24 15.24 3.87
N ASP A 34 -18.48 16.12 4.83
CA ASP A 34 -19.25 17.38 4.64
C ASP A 34 -18.47 18.46 3.86
N GLY A 35 -17.38 18.09 3.20
CA GLY A 35 -16.58 19.03 2.40
C GLY A 35 -15.56 19.83 3.21
N GLN A 36 -15.32 19.47 4.48
CA GLN A 36 -14.27 20.09 5.27
C GLN A 36 -12.90 19.81 4.69
N ILE A 37 -12.06 20.84 4.67
CA ILE A 37 -10.66 20.75 4.25
C ILE A 37 -9.81 21.25 5.41
N ILE A 38 -8.92 20.37 5.91
CA ILE A 38 -8.00 20.71 6.99
C ILE A 38 -6.59 20.73 6.40
N SER A 39 -5.88 21.83 6.62
CA SER A 39 -4.57 22.04 6.03
C SER A 39 -3.50 22.30 7.09
N TYR A 40 -2.36 21.63 6.95
CA TYR A 40 -1.20 21.74 7.83
C TYR A 40 0.05 22.17 7.04
N PHE A 41 1.03 22.75 7.76
CA PHE A 41 2.34 23.11 7.22
C PHE A 41 2.27 23.92 5.91
N LYS A 42 1.50 25.02 5.89
CA LYS A 42 1.32 25.88 4.70
C LYS A 42 0.84 25.10 3.46
N ASN A 43 -0.17 24.27 3.64
CA ASN A 43 -0.77 23.43 2.59
C ASN A 43 0.14 22.27 2.09
N PHE A 44 1.21 21.94 2.79
CA PHE A 44 2.03 20.77 2.45
C PHE A 44 1.28 19.47 2.68
N PHE A 45 0.55 19.35 3.79
CA PHE A 45 -0.31 18.22 4.12
C PHE A 45 -1.76 18.70 4.22
N VAL A 46 -2.63 18.11 3.40
CA VAL A 46 -4.05 18.47 3.35
C VAL A 46 -4.90 17.23 3.57
N LEU A 47 -5.88 17.36 4.45
CA LEU A 47 -6.92 16.36 4.67
C LEU A 47 -8.20 16.84 3.96
N LYS A 48 -8.70 16.01 3.05
CA LYS A 48 -9.91 16.22 2.28
C LYS A 48 -10.51 14.87 1.91
N TYR A 49 -11.80 14.68 2.17
CA TYR A 49 -12.48 13.45 1.78
C TYR A 49 -12.65 13.36 0.25
N ALA A 50 -12.41 12.17 -0.30
CA ALA A 50 -12.77 11.82 -1.67
C ALA A 50 -13.07 10.33 -1.77
N GLU A 51 -13.94 9.97 -2.71
CA GLU A 51 -14.21 8.61 -3.11
C GLU A 51 -13.54 8.32 -4.46
N ASN A 52 -12.82 7.21 -4.53
CA ASN A 52 -11.99 6.83 -5.68
C ASN A 52 -12.47 5.48 -6.22
N THR A 53 -12.98 5.46 -7.45
CA THR A 53 -13.43 4.25 -8.14
C THR A 53 -12.32 3.55 -8.94
N GLY A 54 -11.19 4.23 -9.15
CA GLY A 54 -10.02 3.69 -9.85
C GLY A 54 -8.95 3.12 -8.94
N ALA A 55 -7.73 3.07 -9.47
CA ALA A 55 -6.52 2.79 -8.70
C ALA A 55 -5.87 4.10 -8.20
N PHE A 56 -4.61 4.00 -7.84
CA PHE A 56 -3.76 5.10 -7.39
C PHE A 56 -3.91 6.34 -8.30
N PHE A 57 -4.22 7.50 -7.74
CA PHE A 57 -4.52 8.74 -8.47
C PHE A 57 -5.71 8.65 -9.43
N SER A 58 -6.75 7.90 -9.08
CA SER A 58 -7.98 7.74 -9.88
C SER A 58 -7.75 7.15 -11.27
N LEU A 59 -6.66 6.41 -11.48
CA LEU A 59 -6.42 5.71 -12.73
C LEU A 59 -7.49 4.65 -12.95
N GLY A 60 -8.15 4.71 -14.12
CA GLY A 60 -9.18 3.74 -14.50
C GLY A 60 -10.58 4.05 -13.98
N ASN A 61 -10.87 5.27 -13.52
CA ASN A 61 -12.23 5.68 -13.12
C ASN A 61 -13.26 5.56 -14.26
N GLU A 62 -12.81 5.62 -15.52
CA GLU A 62 -13.67 5.54 -16.71
C GLU A 62 -13.86 4.10 -17.21
N LEU A 63 -13.30 3.10 -16.53
CA LEU A 63 -13.45 1.71 -16.93
C LEU A 63 -14.89 1.23 -16.70
N SER A 64 -15.37 0.36 -17.60
CA SER A 64 -16.67 -0.28 -17.41
C SER A 64 -16.69 -1.11 -16.12
N ASP A 65 -17.87 -1.29 -15.56
CA ASP A 65 -18.09 -2.01 -14.28
C ASP A 65 -17.46 -3.39 -14.25
N SER A 66 -17.61 -4.15 -15.36
CA SER A 66 -17.03 -5.49 -15.46
C SER A 66 -15.50 -5.46 -15.47
N VAL A 67 -14.88 -4.54 -16.21
CA VAL A 67 -13.42 -4.39 -16.28
C VAL A 67 -12.87 -3.92 -14.93
N SER A 68 -13.53 -2.95 -14.30
CA SER A 68 -13.17 -2.44 -12.97
C SER A 68 -13.23 -3.55 -11.91
N LEU A 69 -14.27 -4.40 -11.94
CA LEU A 69 -14.39 -5.56 -11.04
C LEU A 69 -13.18 -6.50 -11.16
N TRP A 70 -12.79 -6.83 -12.39
CA TRP A 70 -11.66 -7.72 -12.62
C TRP A 70 -10.34 -7.10 -12.17
N ILE A 71 -10.05 -5.87 -12.60
CA ILE A 71 -8.76 -5.21 -12.36
C ILE A 71 -8.58 -4.81 -10.89
N PHE A 72 -9.64 -4.29 -10.24
CA PHE A 72 -9.50 -3.69 -8.91
C PHE A 72 -9.98 -4.58 -7.76
N ILE A 73 -10.62 -5.73 -8.05
CA ILE A 73 -11.08 -6.67 -7.02
C ILE A 73 -10.54 -8.08 -7.28
N ILE A 74 -10.90 -8.71 -8.41
CA ILE A 74 -10.58 -10.14 -8.63
C ILE A 74 -9.07 -10.39 -8.73
N VAL A 75 -8.38 -9.65 -9.59
CA VAL A 75 -6.93 -9.79 -9.77
C VAL A 75 -6.16 -9.47 -8.48
N PRO A 76 -6.44 -8.37 -7.76
CA PRO A 76 -5.82 -8.11 -6.46
C PRO A 76 -6.10 -9.19 -5.42
N ILE A 77 -7.32 -9.73 -5.34
CA ILE A 77 -7.62 -10.84 -4.41
C ILE A 77 -6.76 -12.06 -4.75
N ALA A 78 -6.70 -12.46 -6.02
CA ALA A 78 -5.88 -13.59 -6.46
C ALA A 78 -4.39 -13.37 -6.14
N PHE A 79 -3.89 -12.15 -6.35
CA PHE A 79 -2.53 -11.76 -5.97
C PHE A 79 -2.30 -11.88 -4.46
N LEU A 80 -3.20 -11.36 -3.62
CA LEU A 80 -3.06 -11.41 -2.16
C LEU A 80 -3.16 -12.83 -1.61
N ILE A 81 -4.00 -13.70 -2.19
CA ILE A 81 -4.04 -15.12 -1.86
C ILE A 81 -2.70 -15.78 -2.20
N SER A 82 -2.16 -15.53 -3.39
CA SER A 82 -0.86 -16.05 -3.81
C SER A 82 0.28 -15.59 -2.89
N LEU A 83 0.27 -14.33 -2.49
CA LEU A 83 1.21 -13.75 -1.53
C LEU A 83 1.10 -14.42 -0.17
N LEU A 84 -0.11 -14.63 0.34
CA LEU A 84 -0.34 -15.33 1.61
C LEU A 84 0.18 -16.75 1.57
N MET A 85 -0.11 -17.51 0.51
CA MET A 85 0.39 -18.85 0.31
C MET A 85 1.93 -18.89 0.25
N TYR A 86 2.54 -17.93 -0.45
CA TYR A 86 3.98 -17.78 -0.51
C TYR A 86 4.60 -17.53 0.88
N VAL A 87 4.00 -16.66 1.69
CA VAL A 87 4.46 -16.40 3.06
C VAL A 87 4.35 -17.65 3.93
N ILE A 88 3.24 -18.41 3.84
CA ILE A 88 3.04 -19.64 4.61
C ILE A 88 4.13 -20.67 4.26
N VAL A 89 4.37 -20.92 2.97
CA VAL A 89 5.34 -21.92 2.50
C VAL A 89 6.78 -21.51 2.84
N LYS A 90 7.12 -20.22 2.65
CA LYS A 90 8.49 -19.69 2.76
C LYS A 90 8.82 -19.04 4.11
N SER A 91 7.93 -19.06 5.08
CA SER A 91 8.09 -18.41 6.39
C SER A 91 9.38 -18.80 7.14
N LYS A 92 9.85 -20.05 6.97
CA LYS A 92 11.12 -20.52 7.57
C LYS A 92 12.32 -19.68 7.12
N GLU A 93 12.37 -19.35 5.84
CA GLU A 93 13.48 -18.66 5.17
C GLU A 93 13.41 -17.13 5.29
N MET A 94 12.26 -16.60 5.76
CA MET A 94 12.04 -15.15 5.85
C MET A 94 12.58 -14.56 7.15
N ASN A 95 13.22 -13.40 7.03
CA ASN A 95 13.51 -12.53 8.16
C ASN A 95 12.30 -11.61 8.47
N TRP A 96 12.38 -10.88 9.59
CA TRP A 96 11.31 -10.00 10.05
C TRP A 96 10.97 -8.85 9.09
N ILE A 97 11.98 -8.30 8.42
CA ILE A 97 11.80 -7.19 7.47
C ILE A 97 10.96 -7.67 6.28
N LYS A 98 11.25 -8.86 5.75
CA LYS A 98 10.45 -9.45 4.67
C LYS A 98 9.02 -9.73 5.11
N LEU A 99 8.84 -10.31 6.31
CA LEU A 99 7.50 -10.59 6.85
C LEU A 99 6.70 -9.30 7.05
N LEU A 100 7.32 -8.24 7.58
CA LEU A 100 6.68 -6.94 7.73
C LEU A 100 6.31 -6.34 6.36
N GLY A 101 7.22 -6.40 5.39
CA GLY A 101 6.92 -5.94 4.02
C GLY A 101 5.73 -6.66 3.40
N PHE A 102 5.65 -8.00 3.54
CA PHE A 102 4.50 -8.77 3.07
C PHE A 102 3.21 -8.45 3.85
N ALA A 103 3.30 -8.17 5.16
CA ALA A 103 2.15 -7.75 5.96
C ALA A 103 1.62 -6.38 5.51
N LEU A 104 2.50 -5.43 5.19
CA LEU A 104 2.14 -4.12 4.65
C LEU A 104 1.44 -4.24 3.27
N ILE A 105 1.96 -5.08 2.36
CA ILE A 105 1.32 -5.32 1.06
C ILE A 105 -0.05 -5.97 1.25
N LEU A 106 -0.14 -6.99 2.10
CA LEU A 106 -1.40 -7.68 2.38
C LEU A 106 -2.42 -6.70 2.98
N ALA A 107 -2.01 -5.90 3.96
CA ALA A 107 -2.89 -4.96 4.63
C ALA A 107 -3.34 -3.82 3.69
N GLY A 108 -2.44 -3.25 2.91
CA GLY A 108 -2.77 -2.21 1.94
C GLY A 108 -3.72 -2.70 0.84
N GLY A 109 -3.44 -3.87 0.27
CA GLY A 109 -4.33 -4.48 -0.71
C GLY A 109 -5.71 -4.80 -0.12
N MET A 110 -5.76 -5.45 1.04
CA MET A 110 -7.02 -5.80 1.72
C MET A 110 -7.81 -4.56 2.14
N GLY A 111 -7.17 -3.51 2.66
CA GLY A 111 -7.83 -2.27 3.05
C GLY A 111 -8.64 -1.65 1.91
N ASN A 112 -8.04 -1.57 0.72
CA ASN A 112 -8.71 -1.02 -0.46
C ASN A 112 -9.72 -1.99 -1.10
N ILE A 113 -9.51 -3.32 -1.00
CA ILE A 113 -10.50 -4.31 -1.45
C ILE A 113 -11.74 -4.30 -0.56
N ILE A 114 -11.58 -4.22 0.76
CA ILE A 114 -12.68 -4.12 1.71
C ILE A 114 -13.56 -2.90 1.39
N ASP A 115 -12.96 -1.74 1.13
CA ASP A 115 -13.71 -0.55 0.73
C ASP A 115 -14.53 -0.81 -0.54
N ARG A 116 -13.92 -1.37 -1.58
CA ARG A 116 -14.61 -1.64 -2.85
C ARG A 116 -15.78 -2.61 -2.72
N ILE A 117 -15.67 -3.58 -1.82
CA ILE A 117 -16.76 -4.53 -1.55
C ILE A 117 -17.89 -3.86 -0.75
N LEU A 118 -17.55 -3.02 0.23
CA LEU A 118 -18.52 -2.41 1.14
C LEU A 118 -19.19 -1.15 0.57
N TYR A 119 -18.50 -0.41 -0.31
CA TYR A 119 -18.93 0.90 -0.79
C TYR A 119 -19.03 0.96 -2.31
N ASP A 120 -19.60 -0.05 -2.93
CA ASP A 120 -19.88 -0.09 -4.38
C ASP A 120 -18.65 0.33 -5.21
N ARG A 121 -17.51 -0.33 -4.99
CA ARG A 121 -16.21 -0.12 -5.66
C ARG A 121 -15.50 1.20 -5.33
N HIS A 122 -16.03 2.00 -4.42
CA HIS A 122 -15.37 3.23 -3.99
C HIS A 122 -14.35 2.96 -2.87
N VAL A 123 -13.18 3.56 -2.98
CA VAL A 123 -12.16 3.59 -1.92
C VAL A 123 -12.19 4.96 -1.25
N THR A 124 -12.13 4.96 0.07
CA THR A 124 -12.06 6.19 0.87
C THR A 124 -10.63 6.72 0.88
N ASP A 125 -10.41 7.86 0.21
CA ASP A 125 -9.14 8.59 0.17
C ASP A 125 -9.30 9.92 0.89
N PHE A 126 -8.23 10.37 1.59
CA PHE A 126 -8.37 11.59 2.41
C PHE A 126 -7.07 12.37 2.64
N MET A 127 -5.93 11.95 2.12
CA MET A 127 -4.64 12.62 2.30
C MET A 127 -4.09 13.15 0.99
N ILE A 128 -3.55 14.37 1.01
CA ILE A 128 -2.80 14.97 -0.10
C ILE A 128 -1.49 15.51 0.45
N LEU A 129 -0.39 15.24 -0.23
CA LEU A 129 0.92 15.84 0.03
C LEU A 129 1.36 16.71 -1.14
N GLY A 130 2.03 17.82 -0.87
CA GLY A 130 2.63 18.59 -1.94
C GLY A 130 2.98 20.03 -1.58
N ILE A 131 3.69 20.67 -2.50
CA ILE A 131 4.14 22.07 -2.37
C ILE A 131 3.64 22.83 -3.59
N HIS A 132 2.92 23.91 -3.38
CA HIS A 132 2.34 24.75 -4.44
C HIS A 132 1.52 23.92 -5.45
N ASN A 133 1.97 23.84 -6.70
CA ASN A 133 1.29 23.13 -7.79
C ASN A 133 1.73 21.67 -7.92
N LEU A 134 2.80 21.25 -7.24
CA LEU A 134 3.27 19.86 -7.23
C LEU A 134 2.61 19.13 -6.06
N ARG A 135 1.51 18.43 -6.34
CA ARG A 135 0.74 17.68 -5.34
C ARG A 135 0.57 16.23 -5.74
N THR A 136 0.50 15.35 -4.75
CA THR A 136 0.03 13.99 -4.97
C THR A 136 -1.46 14.00 -5.36
N GLY A 137 -1.95 12.91 -5.95
CA GLY A 137 -3.37 12.61 -5.87
C GLY A 137 -3.80 12.42 -4.42
N ILE A 138 -5.09 12.28 -4.20
CA ILE A 138 -5.63 11.92 -2.88
C ILE A 138 -5.35 10.43 -2.66
N PHE A 139 -4.94 10.07 -1.46
CA PHE A 139 -4.57 8.70 -1.09
C PHE A 139 -4.95 8.40 0.37
N ASN A 140 -4.76 7.15 0.81
CA ASN A 140 -5.07 6.66 2.15
C ASN A 140 -3.88 5.89 2.76
N PHE A 141 -4.03 5.33 3.96
CA PHE A 141 -2.96 4.55 4.62
C PHE A 141 -2.67 3.22 3.92
N ALA A 142 -3.68 2.56 3.34
CA ALA A 142 -3.47 1.34 2.57
C ALA A 142 -2.51 1.58 1.38
N ASP A 143 -2.64 2.73 0.70
CA ASP A 143 -1.74 3.15 -0.39
C ASP A 143 -0.33 3.43 0.13
N LEU A 144 -0.22 4.08 1.31
CA LEU A 144 1.09 4.31 1.95
C LEU A 144 1.81 3.00 2.28
N PHE A 145 1.09 1.98 2.77
CA PHE A 145 1.68 0.69 3.10
C PHE A 145 2.31 0.04 1.87
N VAL A 146 1.59 0.00 0.76
CA VAL A 146 2.10 -0.57 -0.50
C VAL A 146 3.24 0.27 -1.05
N SER A 147 3.07 1.60 -1.11
CA SER A 147 4.07 2.54 -1.64
C SER A 147 5.38 2.47 -0.86
N PHE A 148 5.31 2.38 0.48
CA PHE A 148 6.49 2.25 1.34
C PHE A 148 7.32 1.01 0.98
N VAL A 149 6.66 -0.15 0.78
CA VAL A 149 7.36 -1.38 0.40
C VAL A 149 7.98 -1.25 -0.99
N VAL A 150 7.23 -0.73 -1.97
CA VAL A 150 7.73 -0.55 -3.35
C VAL A 150 8.95 0.37 -3.37
N VAL A 151 8.87 1.53 -2.73
CA VAL A 151 9.98 2.49 -2.65
C VAL A 151 11.19 1.87 -1.95
N SER A 152 10.98 1.16 -0.83
CA SER A 152 12.05 0.47 -0.11
C SER A 152 12.76 -0.57 -0.98
N LEU A 153 12.03 -1.35 -1.76
CA LEU A 153 12.60 -2.33 -2.69
C LEU A 153 13.41 -1.67 -3.81
N LEU A 154 12.91 -0.58 -4.38
CA LEU A 154 13.61 0.17 -5.43
C LEU A 154 14.93 0.77 -4.92
N LEU A 155 14.91 1.35 -3.73
CA LEU A 155 16.13 1.92 -3.12
C LEU A 155 17.15 0.83 -2.79
N PHE A 156 16.71 -0.31 -2.26
CA PHE A 156 17.59 -1.44 -1.96
C PHE A 156 18.21 -2.04 -3.23
N TYR A 157 17.42 -2.18 -4.29
CA TYR A 157 17.92 -2.70 -5.57
C TYR A 157 18.95 -1.77 -6.21
N ARG A 158 18.70 -0.46 -6.16
CA ARG A 158 19.62 0.56 -6.66
C ARG A 158 20.96 0.53 -5.90
N GLY A 159 20.91 0.51 -4.58
CA GLY A 159 22.13 0.45 -3.75
C GLY A 159 22.99 -0.77 -4.05
N LYS A 160 22.37 -1.95 -4.23
CA LYS A 160 23.11 -3.17 -4.59
C LYS A 160 23.73 -3.12 -5.99
N LYS A 161 23.06 -2.47 -6.94
CA LYS A 161 23.61 -2.27 -8.30
C LYS A 161 24.83 -1.36 -8.27
N ASP A 162 24.77 -0.27 -7.54
CA ASP A 162 25.89 0.69 -7.42
C ASP A 162 27.10 0.05 -6.71
N GLU A 163 26.90 -0.82 -5.73
CA GLU A 163 27.95 -1.58 -5.06
C GLU A 163 28.63 -2.56 -6.03
N ASN A 164 27.86 -3.31 -6.81
CA ASN A 164 28.38 -4.24 -7.81
C ASN A 164 29.20 -3.53 -8.91
N LEU A 165 28.78 -2.33 -9.34
CA LEU A 165 29.53 -1.54 -10.32
C LEU A 165 30.90 -1.08 -9.76
N LYS A 166 30.93 -0.62 -8.50
CA LYS A 166 32.19 -0.22 -7.86
C LYS A 166 33.15 -1.39 -7.66
N VAL A 167 32.64 -2.59 -7.37
CA VAL A 167 33.48 -3.80 -7.26
C VAL A 167 34.06 -4.19 -8.61
N SER A 168 33.30 -4.07 -9.71
CA SER A 168 33.78 -4.37 -11.05
C SER A 168 34.83 -3.36 -11.57
N GLU A 169 34.71 -2.09 -11.20
CA GLU A 169 35.71 -1.05 -11.56
C GLU A 169 37.04 -1.19 -10.82
N ASN A 170 37.03 -1.78 -9.63
CA ASN A 170 38.23 -1.95 -8.80
C ASN A 170 38.94 -3.30 -9.03
N GLN A 171 38.49 -4.16 -9.95
CA GLN A 171 39.24 -5.35 -10.33
C GLN A 171 40.36 -4.97 -11.30
N PRO A 172 41.66 -5.30 -11.01
CA PRO A 172 42.74 -5.07 -11.92
C PRO A 172 42.49 -5.86 -13.21
N THR A 173 42.59 -5.17 -14.35
CA THR A 173 42.65 -5.80 -15.68
C THR A 173 43.94 -6.58 -15.76
N GLU A 174 43.87 -7.91 -15.76
CA GLU A 174 45.01 -8.79 -16.07
C GLU A 174 45.46 -8.63 -17.52
#